data_563bdaf2606e3e54a6a9715bd6f70ecc
#
_entry.id   563bdaf2606e3e54a6a9715bd6f70ecc
#
_cell.length_a   1.000
_cell.length_b   1.000
_cell.length_c   1.000
_cell.angle_alpha   90.00
_cell.angle_beta   90.00
_cell.angle_gamma   90.00
#
_symmetry.space_group_name_H-M   'P 1'
#
loop_
_entity.id
_entity.type
_entity.pdbx_description
1 polymer ?
#
loop_
_entity_poly.entity_id
_entity_poly.type
_entity_poly.pdbx_seq_one_letter_code
_entity_poly.pdbx_strand_id
1 'polypeptide(L)'
;MMQNHNQQKKIALINDFTGFGRCSIAVQMPIISMLKVQCCAVPTSIFSNHTAYEDYYFTDYTSNMEAYIEQWKKLDLKFEGICTGFLGSAEQIRIVSEFIQYFRDENTVAEIGRAHV
;
A
#
# COMPACT_ATOMS: atom_id res chain seq x y z
N MET A 1 -6.10 14.95 23.04
CA MET A 1 -7.43 14.63 22.51
C MET A 1 -7.33 13.50 21.50
N MET A 2 -8.13 12.50 21.69
CA MET A 2 -8.23 11.41 20.73
C MET A 2 -8.99 11.88 19.50
N GLN A 3 -8.37 11.72 18.34
CA GLN A 3 -9.07 11.96 17.08
C GLN A 3 -9.67 10.66 16.58
N ASN A 4 -10.82 10.78 15.95
CA ASN A 4 -11.41 9.63 15.30
C ASN A 4 -10.79 9.49 13.91
N HIS A 5 -9.80 8.61 13.80
CA HIS A 5 -9.10 8.36 12.53
C HIS A 5 -9.96 7.68 11.48
N ASN A 6 -11.15 7.20 11.87
CA ASN A 6 -11.98 6.38 10.99
C ASN A 6 -13.26 7.08 10.52
N GLN A 7 -13.34 8.41 10.67
CA GLN A 7 -14.50 9.17 10.16
C GLN A 7 -14.55 9.17 8.65
N GLN A 8 -13.41 9.29 8.00
CA GLN A 8 -13.34 9.25 6.54
C GLN A 8 -13.02 7.83 6.10
N LYS A 9 -13.70 7.40 5.04
CA LYS A 9 -13.42 6.09 4.44
C LYS A 9 -11.98 6.04 3.93
N LYS A 10 -11.34 4.90 4.11
CA LYS A 10 -9.93 4.70 3.77
C LYS A 10 -9.74 3.46 2.94
N ILE A 11 -8.80 3.54 2.02
CA ILE A 11 -8.29 2.39 1.27
C ILE A 11 -6.80 2.29 1.58
N ALA A 12 -6.36 1.10 1.98
CA ALA A 12 -4.94 0.80 2.10
C ALA A 12 -4.42 0.40 0.72
N LEU A 13 -3.33 1.02 0.29
CA LEU A 13 -2.72 0.75 -1.00
C LEU A 13 -1.29 0.28 -0.77
N ILE A 14 -1.03 -1.00 -1.03
CA ILE A 14 0.28 -1.61 -0.83
C ILE A 14 0.90 -1.81 -2.21
N ASN A 15 1.85 -0.96 -2.57
CA ASN A 15 2.39 -0.93 -3.91
C ASN A 15 3.75 -0.24 -3.92
N ASP A 16 4.45 -0.28 -5.04
CA ASP A 16 5.68 0.49 -5.19
C ASP A 16 5.36 1.97 -5.43
N PHE A 17 6.30 2.81 -5.09
CA PHE A 17 6.26 4.24 -5.39
C PHE A 17 7.33 4.54 -6.44
N THR A 18 6.91 5.20 -7.52
CA THR A 18 7.79 5.60 -8.61
C THR A 18 7.75 7.10 -8.75
N GLY A 19 8.89 7.75 -8.62
CA GLY A 19 8.96 9.21 -8.62
C GLY A 19 8.65 9.84 -9.97
N PHE A 20 9.19 9.28 -11.03
CA PHE A 20 8.94 9.77 -12.38
C PHE A 20 8.34 8.67 -13.23
N GLY A 21 7.15 8.92 -13.75
CA GLY A 21 6.36 7.94 -14.48
C GLY A 21 5.00 7.80 -13.85
N ARG A 22 3.99 7.58 -14.68
CA ARG A 22 2.60 7.51 -14.21
C ARG A 22 2.22 6.06 -13.95
N CYS A 23 2.63 5.57 -12.79
CA CYS A 23 2.35 4.17 -12.41
C CYS A 23 2.27 4.04 -10.90
N SER A 24 1.73 2.90 -10.46
CA SER A 24 1.71 2.47 -9.07
C SER A 24 1.05 3.51 -8.14
N ILE A 25 1.62 3.77 -6.98
CA ILE A 25 1.05 4.70 -6.01
C ILE A 25 0.83 6.09 -6.62
N ALA A 26 1.77 6.56 -7.43
CA ALA A 26 1.70 7.91 -8.00
C ALA A 26 0.47 8.11 -8.90
N VAL A 27 -0.02 7.04 -9.53
CA VAL A 27 -1.25 7.11 -10.35
C VAL A 27 -2.49 6.88 -9.51
N GLN A 28 -2.46 5.89 -8.63
CA GLN A 28 -3.66 5.44 -7.92
C GLN A 28 -4.09 6.40 -6.83
N MET A 29 -3.13 7.02 -6.13
CA MET A 29 -3.45 7.89 -5.01
C MET A 29 -4.31 9.10 -5.41
N PRO A 30 -3.96 9.86 -6.46
CA PRO A 30 -4.82 10.97 -6.89
C PRO A 30 -6.23 10.54 -7.29
N ILE A 31 -6.35 9.39 -7.95
CA ILE A 31 -7.66 8.88 -8.39
C ILE A 31 -8.53 8.54 -7.19
N ILE A 32 -7.96 7.84 -6.21
CA ILE A 32 -8.68 7.48 -4.99
C ILE A 32 -9.09 8.74 -4.22
N SER A 33 -8.20 9.72 -4.16
CA SER A 33 -8.49 10.99 -3.47
C SER A 33 -9.64 11.76 -4.12
N MET A 34 -9.73 11.72 -5.46
CA MET A 34 -10.83 12.36 -6.17
C MET A 34 -12.20 11.78 -5.81
N LEU A 35 -12.24 10.54 -5.37
CA LEU A 35 -13.45 9.87 -4.91
C LEU A 35 -13.78 10.19 -3.47
N LYS A 36 -13.04 11.11 -2.86
CA LYS A 36 -13.21 11.55 -1.46
C LYS A 36 -12.97 10.42 -0.47
N VAL A 37 -12.10 9.49 -0.84
CA VAL A 37 -11.62 8.40 0.01
C VAL A 37 -10.15 8.65 0.28
N GLN A 38 -9.74 8.48 1.54
CA GLN A 38 -8.33 8.64 1.88
C GLN A 38 -7.54 7.42 1.42
N CYS A 39 -6.51 7.66 0.62
CA CYS A 39 -5.57 6.62 0.22
C CYS A 39 -4.42 6.58 1.22
N CYS A 40 -4.25 5.43 1.85
CA CYS A 40 -3.18 5.22 2.83
C CYS A 40 -2.20 4.23 2.23
N ALA A 41 -0.98 4.67 1.96
CA ALA A 41 -0.03 3.89 1.18
C ALA A 41 1.03 3.22 2.04
N VAL A 42 1.31 1.94 1.75
CA VAL A 42 2.47 1.21 2.25
C VAL A 42 3.37 0.93 1.05
N PRO A 43 4.56 1.51 1.00
CA PRO A 43 5.46 1.24 -0.13
C PRO A 43 6.10 -0.13 -0.02
N THR A 44 6.21 -0.83 -1.14
CA THR A 44 6.96 -2.09 -1.24
C THR A 44 8.36 -1.87 -1.76
N SER A 45 8.53 -0.89 -2.61
CA SER A 45 9.80 -0.46 -3.21
C SER A 45 9.67 0.99 -3.62
N ILE A 46 10.80 1.68 -3.71
CA ILE A 46 10.83 3.07 -4.15
C ILE A 46 11.73 3.13 -5.37
N PHE A 47 11.18 3.60 -6.50
CA PHE A 47 11.89 3.72 -7.77
C PHE A 47 12.08 5.19 -8.12
N SER A 48 13.25 5.53 -8.68
CA SER A 48 13.47 6.89 -9.18
C SER A 48 12.56 7.20 -10.37
N ASN A 49 12.37 6.22 -11.23
CA ASN A 49 11.55 6.36 -12.43
C ASN A 49 11.07 4.99 -12.89
N HIS A 50 10.15 5.03 -13.85
CA HIS A 50 9.54 3.81 -14.38
C HIS A 50 10.61 2.88 -14.96
N THR A 51 10.44 1.57 -14.72
CA THR A 51 11.41 0.54 -15.15
C THR A 51 11.42 0.33 -16.66
N ALA A 52 10.46 0.92 -17.38
CA ALA A 52 10.46 0.89 -18.84
C ALA A 52 11.56 1.79 -19.44
N TYR A 53 12.10 2.74 -18.66
CA TYR A 53 13.23 3.54 -19.10
C TYR A 53 14.50 2.71 -19.07
N GLU A 54 15.52 3.17 -19.81
CA GLU A 54 16.76 2.42 -19.97
C GLU A 54 17.47 2.18 -18.64
N ASP A 55 17.37 3.12 -17.72
CA ASP A 55 18.06 3.05 -16.44
C ASP A 55 17.17 3.59 -15.33
N TYR A 56 17.36 3.07 -14.12
CA TYR A 56 16.62 3.53 -12.95
C TYR A 56 17.35 3.12 -11.68
N TYR A 57 17.06 3.83 -10.60
CA TYR A 57 17.53 3.50 -9.25
C TYR A 57 16.33 3.02 -8.43
N PHE A 58 16.52 2.03 -7.58
CA PHE A 58 15.45 1.62 -6.69
C PHE A 58 15.98 1.14 -5.34
N THR A 59 15.11 1.22 -4.34
CA THR A 59 15.34 0.64 -3.02
C THR A 59 14.18 -0.27 -2.67
N ASP A 60 14.48 -1.51 -2.32
CA ASP A 60 13.49 -2.45 -1.80
C ASP A 60 13.15 -2.03 -0.37
N TYR A 61 11.84 -1.96 -0.08
CA TYR A 61 11.40 -1.50 1.23
C TYR A 61 10.97 -2.65 2.15
N THR A 62 11.11 -3.90 1.73
CA THR A 62 10.61 -5.08 2.45
C THR A 62 11.03 -5.11 3.92
N SER A 63 12.31 -4.83 4.18
CA SER A 63 12.85 -4.90 5.55
C SER A 63 12.28 -3.83 6.49
N ASN A 64 11.62 -2.81 5.95
CA ASN A 64 11.04 -1.73 6.73
C ASN A 64 9.51 -1.80 6.79
N MET A 65 8.89 -2.69 6.03
CA MET A 65 7.43 -2.73 5.92
C MET A 65 6.76 -3.10 7.24
N GLU A 66 7.33 -4.04 7.99
CA GLU A 66 6.70 -4.47 9.24
C GLU A 66 6.68 -3.36 10.29
N ALA A 67 7.78 -2.62 10.43
CA ALA A 67 7.83 -1.48 11.35
C ALA A 67 6.84 -0.38 10.94
N TYR A 68 6.72 -0.15 9.64
CA TYR A 68 5.77 0.81 9.08
C TYR A 68 4.33 0.42 9.42
N ILE A 69 3.99 -0.83 9.18
CA ILE A 69 2.64 -1.36 9.41
C ILE A 69 2.33 -1.39 10.91
N GLU A 70 3.32 -1.66 11.75
CA GLU A 70 3.13 -1.69 13.19
C GLU A 70 2.63 -0.35 13.73
N GLN A 71 3.09 0.76 13.14
CA GLN A 71 2.57 2.08 13.53
C GLN A 71 1.09 2.21 13.19
N TRP A 72 0.66 1.67 12.07
CA TRP A 72 -0.76 1.70 11.68
C TRP A 72 -1.63 0.89 12.62
N LYS A 73 -1.11 -0.23 13.14
CA LYS A 73 -1.83 -1.02 14.13
C LYS A 73 -2.07 -0.23 15.40
N LYS A 74 -1.09 0.56 15.81
CA LYS A 74 -1.22 1.42 16.99
C LYS A 74 -2.28 2.50 16.84
N LEU A 75 -2.51 2.95 15.60
CA LEU A 75 -3.53 3.95 15.29
C LEU A 75 -4.94 3.37 15.20
N ASP A 76 -5.07 2.06 15.23
CA ASP A 76 -6.36 1.36 15.14
C ASP A 76 -7.17 1.77 13.90
N LEU A 77 -6.51 1.78 12.74
CA LEU A 77 -7.12 2.19 11.48
C LEU A 77 -8.11 1.14 10.98
N LYS A 78 -9.17 1.62 10.33
CA LYS A 78 -10.17 0.78 9.67
C LYS A 78 -10.15 1.09 8.18
N PHE A 79 -10.14 0.05 7.36
CA PHE A 79 -10.08 0.19 5.91
C PHE A 79 -11.32 -0.42 5.26
N GLU A 80 -11.96 0.32 4.37
CA GLU A 80 -13.04 -0.19 3.54
C GLU A 80 -12.51 -1.02 2.38
N GLY A 81 -11.26 -0.78 1.99
CA GLY A 81 -10.62 -1.54 0.94
C GLY A 81 -9.13 -1.70 1.18
N ILE A 82 -8.58 -2.80 0.71
CA ILE A 82 -7.14 -3.08 0.72
C ILE A 82 -6.77 -3.51 -0.69
N CYS A 83 -5.93 -2.73 -1.34
CA CYS A 83 -5.47 -3.02 -2.70
C CYS A 83 -3.96 -3.24 -2.67
N THR A 84 -3.50 -4.28 -3.34
CA THR A 84 -2.07 -4.52 -3.49
C THR A 84 -1.68 -4.46 -4.95
N GLY A 85 -0.49 -3.95 -5.20
CA GLY A 85 0.12 -4.05 -6.51
C GLY A 85 0.93 -5.34 -6.64
N PHE A 86 1.92 -5.30 -7.53
CA PHE A 86 2.83 -6.42 -7.73
C PHE A 86 3.65 -6.67 -6.46
N LEU A 87 3.72 -7.94 -6.05
CA LEU A 87 4.51 -8.38 -4.91
C LEU A 87 5.68 -9.21 -5.43
N GLY A 88 6.88 -8.72 -5.19
CA GLY A 88 8.08 -9.24 -5.83
C GLY A 88 8.76 -10.40 -5.12
N SER A 89 8.32 -10.77 -3.91
CA SER A 89 9.00 -11.81 -3.13
C SER A 89 8.03 -12.54 -2.22
N ALA A 90 8.42 -13.74 -1.80
CA ALA A 90 7.66 -14.51 -0.82
C ALA A 90 7.53 -13.75 0.51
N GLU A 91 8.55 -13.02 0.89
CA GLU A 91 8.53 -12.21 2.12
C GLU A 91 7.46 -11.11 2.03
N GLN A 92 7.36 -10.42 0.92
CA GLN A 92 6.32 -9.42 0.72
C GLN A 92 4.93 -10.04 0.75
N ILE A 93 4.77 -11.21 0.15
CA ILE A 93 3.49 -11.93 0.17
C ILE A 93 3.12 -12.27 1.60
N ARG A 94 4.06 -12.73 2.41
CA ARG A 94 3.82 -13.02 3.83
C ARG A 94 3.36 -11.78 4.59
N ILE A 95 4.10 -10.69 4.43
CA ILE A 95 3.78 -9.42 5.13
C ILE A 95 2.40 -8.91 4.74
N VAL A 96 2.08 -8.94 3.46
CA VAL A 96 0.78 -8.47 2.96
C VAL A 96 -0.34 -9.38 3.42
N SER A 97 -0.12 -10.70 3.44
CA SER A 97 -1.12 -11.64 3.93
C SER A 97 -1.44 -11.38 5.41
N GLU A 98 -0.43 -11.14 6.22
CA GLU A 98 -0.61 -10.79 7.63
C GLU A 98 -1.32 -9.45 7.79
N PHE A 99 -1.00 -8.47 6.94
CA PHE A 99 -1.68 -7.17 6.92
C PHE A 99 -3.18 -7.36 6.67
N ILE A 100 -3.52 -8.13 5.64
CA ILE A 100 -4.92 -8.36 5.29
C ILE A 100 -5.64 -9.07 6.44
N GLN A 101 -5.04 -10.08 7.01
CA GLN A 101 -5.64 -10.79 8.14
C GLN A 101 -5.89 -9.89 9.34
N TYR A 102 -4.97 -8.97 9.60
CA TYR A 102 -5.10 -8.07 10.75
C TYR A 102 -6.16 -7.00 10.53
N PHE A 103 -6.16 -6.34 9.36
CA PHE A 103 -7.01 -5.17 9.12
C PHE A 103 -8.36 -5.50 8.48
N ARG A 104 -8.52 -6.71 7.97
CA ARG A 104 -9.75 -7.10 7.30
C ARG A 104 -10.86 -7.37 8.29
N ASP A 105 -12.04 -6.81 8.04
CA ASP A 105 -13.26 -7.18 8.72
C ASP A 105 -14.29 -7.61 7.66
N GLU A 106 -15.53 -7.89 8.08
CA GLU A 106 -16.58 -8.38 7.18
C GLU A 106 -16.97 -7.39 6.09
N ASN A 107 -16.65 -6.10 6.29
CA ASN A 107 -16.99 -5.05 5.34
C ASN A 107 -15.81 -4.64 4.46
N THR A 108 -14.64 -5.20 4.67
CA THR A 108 -13.44 -4.83 3.93
C THR A 108 -13.37 -5.59 2.63
N VAL A 109 -13.22 -4.89 1.52
CA VAL A 109 -12.96 -5.48 0.21
C VAL A 109 -11.46 -5.53 0.00
N ALA A 110 -10.91 -6.72 -0.28
CA ALA A 110 -9.49 -6.88 -0.56
C ALA A 110 -9.29 -7.28 -2.01
N GLU A 111 -8.45 -6.54 -2.72
CA GLU A 111 -8.07 -6.85 -4.08
C GLU A 111 -6.56 -7.01 -4.13
N ILE A 112 -6.13 -8.22 -4.50
CA ILE A 112 -4.72 -8.56 -4.53
C ILE A 112 -4.27 -8.52 -5.98
N GLY A 113 -3.27 -7.70 -6.24
CA GLY A 113 -2.67 -7.61 -7.53
C GLY A 113 -1.76 -8.81 -7.81
N ARG A 114 -1.03 -8.73 -8.93
CA ARG A 114 -0.16 -9.81 -9.38
C ARG A 114 0.94 -10.07 -8.35
N ALA A 115 1.11 -11.33 -8.00
CA ALA A 115 2.20 -11.76 -7.14
C ALA A 115 3.19 -12.61 -7.95
N HIS A 116 4.47 -12.45 -7.67
CA HIS A 116 5.53 -13.20 -8.32
C HIS A 116 6.40 -13.84 -7.25
N VAL A 117 6.39 -15.14 -7.24
CA VAL A 117 7.15 -15.93 -6.24
C VAL A 117 8.31 -16.63 -6.91
#